data_e7d13a480cb342591412725cb5e9b750
#
_entry.id   e7d13a480cb342591412725cb5e9b750
#
_cell.length_a   1.000
_cell.length_b   1.000
_cell.length_c   1.000
_cell.angle_alpha   90.00
_cell.angle_beta   90.00
_cell.angle_gamma   90.00
#
_symmetry.space_group_name_H-M   'P 1'
#
loop_
_entity.id
_entity.type
_entity.pdbx_description
1 polymer ?
#
loop_
_entity_poly.entity_id
_entity_poly.type
_entity_poly.pdbx_seq_one_letter_code
_entity_poly.pdbx_strand_id
1 'polypeptide(L)'
;MKKIFLSLILLLSVTLITAQKTEYTTATNIPYYSEAEAKTDPYIKERCVLDIYYPKNTKGFATVIWFHGGGLTGGNKELPEGLKDKGFCVVSVNYRLSPKVKAQKCIEDAAAAVAWTFKNIAAYGGDNSLIIVSGHSAGAYLALMVGLDKKWLKTDGIEANSIAGLIPLSSQTITHFEIRKERGIPDTQPIVDEFAPLYHVRADAPPLLLITGDRELEMLGRYEENAYMARMMKLTGHKQTTLYELQGFGHNMTEPAFPLVVKEIQRIVSLKKELKK
;
A
#
# COMPACT_ATOMS: atom_id res chain seq x y z
N MET A 1 67.28 34.55 -29.90
CA MET A 1 66.41 34.29 -28.74
C MET A 1 65.17 33.54 -29.23
N LYS A 2 65.12 32.19 -29.04
CA LYS A 2 64.00 31.37 -29.43
C LYS A 2 63.07 31.26 -28.24
N LYS A 3 61.80 31.71 -28.38
CA LYS A 3 60.75 31.55 -27.38
C LYS A 3 60.14 30.18 -27.60
N ILE A 4 60.24 29.28 -26.57
CA ILE A 4 59.59 27.99 -26.49
C ILE A 4 58.19 28.22 -25.90
N PHE A 5 57.14 27.98 -26.68
CA PHE A 5 55.77 27.97 -26.23
C PHE A 5 55.48 26.58 -25.66
N LEU A 6 55.27 26.49 -24.35
CA LEU A 6 54.87 25.25 -23.66
C LEU A 6 53.35 25.20 -23.65
N SER A 7 52.74 24.40 -24.53
CA SER A 7 51.29 24.15 -24.53
C SER A 7 50.95 23.14 -23.47
N LEU A 8 50.29 23.60 -22.42
CA LEU A 8 49.73 22.72 -21.37
C LEU A 8 48.41 22.13 -21.85
N ILE A 9 48.41 20.85 -22.24
CA ILE A 9 47.21 20.12 -22.60
C ILE A 9 46.56 19.60 -21.30
N LEU A 10 45.45 20.24 -20.89
CA LEU A 10 44.64 19.84 -19.77
C LEU A 10 43.74 18.68 -20.21
N LEU A 11 44.09 17.43 -19.87
CA LEU A 11 43.23 16.27 -20.07
C LEU A 11 42.08 16.30 -19.03
N LEU A 12 40.91 16.72 -19.49
CA LEU A 12 39.68 16.55 -18.72
C LEU A 12 39.27 15.04 -18.81
N SER A 13 39.57 14.29 -17.76
CA SER A 13 39.00 12.94 -17.59
C SER A 13 37.52 13.05 -17.18
N VAL A 14 36.63 12.94 -18.16
CA VAL A 14 35.20 12.78 -17.91
C VAL A 14 34.98 11.33 -17.43
N THR A 15 34.88 11.15 -16.12
CA THR A 15 34.39 9.89 -15.54
C THR A 15 32.90 9.79 -15.85
N LEU A 16 32.55 8.99 -16.85
CA LEU A 16 31.18 8.54 -17.08
C LEU A 16 30.75 7.69 -15.89
N ILE A 17 30.05 8.29 -14.93
CA ILE A 17 29.33 7.55 -13.90
C ILE A 17 28.15 6.86 -14.62
N THR A 18 28.35 5.66 -15.09
CA THR A 18 27.24 4.80 -15.52
C THR A 18 26.43 4.49 -14.27
N ALA A 19 25.23 5.05 -14.18
CA ALA A 19 24.28 4.67 -13.14
C ALA A 19 24.03 3.16 -13.28
N GLN A 20 24.57 2.38 -12.34
CA GLN A 20 24.40 0.94 -12.33
C GLN A 20 22.90 0.64 -12.18
N LYS A 21 22.30 -0.06 -13.14
CA LYS A 21 20.91 -0.44 -13.10
C LYS A 21 20.69 -1.27 -11.83
N THR A 22 19.75 -0.84 -11.00
CA THR A 22 19.42 -1.56 -9.76
C THR A 22 18.88 -2.94 -10.11
N GLU A 23 19.53 -3.99 -9.64
CA GLU A 23 19.04 -5.35 -9.74
C GLU A 23 17.98 -5.61 -8.69
N TYR A 24 16.96 -6.39 -9.05
CA TYR A 24 15.90 -6.82 -8.16
C TYR A 24 15.90 -8.34 -7.97
N THR A 25 15.33 -8.77 -6.87
CA THR A 25 15.12 -10.18 -6.56
C THR A 25 13.77 -10.37 -5.88
N THR A 26 13.27 -11.60 -5.89
CA THR A 26 12.01 -11.96 -5.26
C THR A 26 12.21 -13.09 -4.26
N ALA A 27 11.70 -12.92 -3.05
CA ALA A 27 11.48 -13.98 -2.10
C ALA A 27 9.99 -14.31 -2.08
N THR A 28 9.62 -15.58 -2.23
CA THR A 28 8.23 -15.99 -2.48
C THR A 28 7.66 -16.86 -1.38
N ASN A 29 6.32 -16.80 -1.23
CA ASN A 29 5.54 -17.67 -0.32
C ASN A 29 6.03 -17.64 1.14
N ILE A 30 6.40 -16.46 1.62
CA ILE A 30 6.83 -16.25 3.00
C ILE A 30 5.60 -16.21 3.90
N PRO A 31 5.47 -17.12 4.90
CA PRO A 31 4.36 -17.09 5.83
C PRO A 31 4.50 -15.87 6.77
N TYR A 32 3.39 -15.19 7.02
CA TYR A 32 3.36 -14.06 7.95
C TYR A 32 2.68 -14.37 9.29
N TYR A 33 2.15 -15.57 9.44
CA TYR A 33 1.76 -16.17 10.73
C TYR A 33 2.82 -17.17 11.20
N SER A 34 2.86 -17.40 12.50
CA SER A 34 3.71 -18.43 13.09
C SER A 34 3.24 -19.85 12.74
N GLU A 35 4.13 -20.84 12.84
CA GLU A 35 3.75 -22.25 12.69
C GLU A 35 2.68 -22.70 13.70
N ALA A 36 2.69 -22.13 14.90
CA ALA A 36 1.70 -22.44 15.94
C ALA A 36 0.30 -21.98 15.51
N GLU A 37 0.17 -20.77 14.98
CA GLU A 37 -1.09 -20.23 14.46
C GLU A 37 -1.56 -21.03 13.22
N ALA A 38 -0.66 -21.33 12.29
CA ALA A 38 -0.95 -22.12 11.09
C ALA A 38 -1.40 -23.58 11.39
N LYS A 39 -1.05 -24.12 12.56
CA LYS A 39 -1.56 -25.42 13.01
C LYS A 39 -3.02 -25.38 13.49
N THR A 40 -3.51 -24.23 13.93
CA THR A 40 -4.90 -24.07 14.40
C THR A 40 -5.90 -23.94 13.25
N ASP A 41 -5.45 -23.45 12.09
CA ASP A 41 -6.27 -23.26 10.90
C ASP A 41 -5.43 -23.55 9.64
N PRO A 42 -5.63 -24.69 8.96
CA PRO A 42 -4.91 -25.04 7.72
C PRO A 42 -5.04 -24.00 6.60
N TYR A 43 -6.11 -23.19 6.60
CA TYR A 43 -6.32 -22.16 5.61
C TYR A 43 -5.36 -20.97 5.78
N ILE A 44 -4.83 -20.75 6.98
CA ILE A 44 -3.70 -19.83 7.23
C ILE A 44 -2.49 -20.30 6.42
N LYS A 45 -2.14 -21.58 6.49
CA LYS A 45 -0.98 -22.13 5.76
C LYS A 45 -1.17 -22.02 4.24
N GLU A 46 -2.39 -22.17 3.75
CA GLU A 46 -2.73 -22.10 2.33
C GLU A 46 -2.64 -20.65 1.81
N ARG A 47 -3.17 -19.68 2.57
CA ARG A 47 -3.42 -18.34 2.07
C ARG A 47 -2.53 -17.26 2.68
N CYS A 48 -2.13 -17.39 3.93
CA CYS A 48 -1.46 -16.30 4.64
C CYS A 48 0.05 -16.25 4.35
N VAL A 49 0.36 -16.03 3.09
CA VAL A 49 1.74 -15.90 2.56
C VAL A 49 1.89 -14.63 1.73
N LEU A 50 3.10 -14.12 1.69
CA LEU A 50 3.44 -12.94 0.92
C LEU A 50 4.67 -13.18 0.05
N ASP A 51 4.86 -12.36 -0.98
CA ASP A 51 6.06 -12.29 -1.80
C ASP A 51 6.71 -10.91 -1.61
N ILE A 52 8.04 -10.88 -1.60
CA ILE A 52 8.82 -9.64 -1.48
C ILE A 52 9.65 -9.46 -2.74
N TYR A 53 9.36 -8.42 -3.51
CA TYR A 53 10.17 -7.96 -4.64
C TYR A 53 10.97 -6.73 -4.20
N TYR A 54 12.31 -6.83 -4.16
CA TYR A 54 13.14 -5.79 -3.57
C TYR A 54 14.47 -5.58 -4.30
N PRO A 55 15.04 -4.35 -4.25
CA PRO A 55 16.32 -4.05 -4.86
C PRO A 55 17.46 -4.75 -4.11
N LYS A 56 18.28 -5.51 -4.85
CA LYS A 56 19.51 -6.10 -4.32
C LYS A 56 20.54 -5.04 -3.96
N ASN A 57 21.39 -5.32 -2.97
CA ASN A 57 22.55 -4.50 -2.62
C ASN A 57 22.21 -3.01 -2.34
N THR A 58 20.95 -2.73 -2.06
CA THR A 58 20.45 -1.40 -1.69
C THR A 58 19.91 -1.47 -0.27
N LYS A 59 20.10 -0.40 0.50
CA LYS A 59 19.56 -0.28 1.87
C LYS A 59 18.76 1.00 2.03
N GLY A 60 17.85 1.00 2.99
CA GLY A 60 17.03 2.17 3.31
C GLY A 60 15.96 2.47 2.26
N PHE A 61 15.55 1.49 1.47
CA PHE A 61 14.47 1.66 0.52
C PHE A 61 13.09 1.68 1.20
N ALA A 62 12.13 2.36 0.57
CA ALA A 62 10.73 2.32 0.96
C ALA A 62 10.09 0.98 0.58
N THR A 63 9.04 0.59 1.29
CA THR A 63 8.30 -0.64 1.05
C THR A 63 6.83 -0.35 0.85
N VAL A 64 6.27 -0.84 -0.25
CA VAL A 64 4.84 -0.81 -0.53
C VAL A 64 4.25 -2.17 -0.24
N ILE A 65 3.31 -2.25 0.69
CA ILE A 65 2.50 -3.45 0.91
C ILE A 65 1.30 -3.35 -0.03
N TRP A 66 1.15 -4.34 -0.90
CA TRP A 66 0.09 -4.39 -1.91
C TRP A 66 -0.89 -5.51 -1.61
N PHE A 67 -2.14 -5.14 -1.40
CA PHE A 67 -3.26 -6.06 -1.27
C PHE A 67 -4.05 -6.14 -2.57
N HIS A 68 -4.27 -7.35 -3.08
CA HIS A 68 -5.06 -7.59 -4.29
C HIS A 68 -6.55 -7.30 -4.08
N GLY A 69 -7.26 -7.04 -5.17
CA GLY A 69 -8.73 -6.93 -5.17
C GLY A 69 -9.43 -8.29 -5.13
N GLY A 70 -10.72 -8.30 -5.52
CA GLY A 70 -11.53 -9.53 -5.62
C GLY A 70 -12.63 -9.66 -4.58
N GLY A 71 -13.14 -8.53 -4.04
CA GLY A 71 -14.34 -8.48 -3.20
C GLY A 71 -14.25 -9.22 -1.87
N LEU A 72 -13.06 -9.53 -1.37
CA LEU A 72 -12.76 -10.40 -0.24
C LEU A 72 -13.14 -11.87 -0.46
N THR A 73 -13.58 -12.24 -1.66
CA THR A 73 -14.07 -13.59 -2.01
C THR A 73 -13.19 -14.28 -3.05
N GLY A 74 -12.25 -13.57 -3.67
CA GLY A 74 -11.36 -14.06 -4.71
C GLY A 74 -10.08 -13.27 -4.80
N GLY A 75 -9.24 -13.63 -5.78
CA GLY A 75 -7.96 -12.98 -6.04
C GLY A 75 -6.75 -13.70 -5.42
N ASN A 76 -5.59 -13.30 -5.88
CA ASN A 76 -4.29 -13.82 -5.41
C ASN A 76 -3.28 -12.67 -5.38
N LYS A 77 -2.23 -12.84 -4.55
CA LYS A 77 -1.10 -11.93 -4.54
C LYS A 77 -0.48 -11.83 -5.93
N GLU A 78 -0.19 -10.64 -6.33
CA GLU A 78 0.43 -10.31 -7.61
C GLU A 78 1.42 -9.18 -7.43
N LEU A 79 2.45 -9.16 -8.23
CA LEU A 79 3.36 -8.03 -8.31
C LEU A 79 2.91 -7.12 -9.45
N PRO A 80 2.28 -5.95 -9.16
CA PRO A 80 1.83 -5.05 -10.22
C PRO A 80 2.99 -4.58 -11.09
N GLU A 81 2.83 -4.67 -12.40
CA GLU A 81 3.88 -4.31 -13.36
C GLU A 81 4.30 -2.84 -13.23
N GLY A 82 3.32 -1.95 -13.02
CA GLY A 82 3.57 -0.51 -12.84
C GLY A 82 4.36 -0.15 -11.58
N LEU A 83 4.53 -1.09 -10.63
CA LEU A 83 5.32 -0.89 -9.40
C LEU A 83 6.72 -1.52 -9.47
N LYS A 84 7.04 -2.29 -10.52
CA LYS A 84 8.37 -2.92 -10.67
C LYS A 84 9.45 -1.90 -11.00
N ASP A 85 10.66 -2.16 -10.53
CA ASP A 85 11.88 -1.41 -10.89
C ASP A 85 11.82 0.11 -10.57
N LYS A 86 11.07 0.50 -9.52
CA LYS A 86 10.85 1.91 -9.15
C LYS A 86 11.73 2.41 -7.97
N GLY A 87 12.73 1.64 -7.55
CA GLY A 87 13.63 2.03 -6.46
C GLY A 87 13.11 1.72 -5.05
N PHE A 88 12.00 1.02 -4.93
CA PHE A 88 11.40 0.56 -3.67
C PHE A 88 11.07 -0.93 -3.71
N CYS A 89 10.73 -1.48 -2.55
CA CYS A 89 10.27 -2.85 -2.38
C CYS A 89 8.75 -2.93 -2.54
N VAL A 90 8.25 -4.04 -3.10
CA VAL A 90 6.83 -4.38 -3.11
C VAL A 90 6.63 -5.68 -2.35
N VAL A 91 5.75 -5.66 -1.35
CA VAL A 91 5.29 -6.84 -0.60
C VAL A 91 3.89 -7.16 -1.07
N SER A 92 3.75 -8.19 -1.89
CA SER A 92 2.46 -8.68 -2.40
C SER A 92 1.85 -9.69 -1.43
N VAL A 93 0.61 -9.48 -1.01
CA VAL A 93 0.00 -10.23 0.09
C VAL A 93 -1.21 -11.03 -0.37
N ASN A 94 -1.22 -12.33 -0.05
CA ASN A 94 -2.43 -13.14 0.00
C ASN A 94 -3.05 -13.07 1.39
N TYR A 95 -4.36 -13.16 1.46
CA TYR A 95 -5.15 -13.24 2.70
C TYR A 95 -6.27 -14.27 2.54
N ARG A 96 -6.80 -14.80 3.65
CA ARG A 96 -7.93 -15.74 3.61
C ARG A 96 -9.16 -15.04 3.02
N LEU A 97 -10.04 -15.80 2.40
CA LEU A 97 -11.17 -15.31 1.62
C LEU A 97 -12.51 -15.81 2.17
N SER A 98 -13.52 -14.95 2.11
CA SER A 98 -14.92 -15.35 2.28
C SER A 98 -15.35 -16.28 1.14
N PRO A 99 -16.29 -17.21 1.34
CA PRO A 99 -16.97 -17.54 2.59
C PRO A 99 -16.23 -18.58 3.45
N LYS A 100 -15.01 -19.03 3.09
CA LYS A 100 -14.24 -19.98 3.93
C LYS A 100 -13.95 -19.39 5.32
N VAL A 101 -13.80 -18.06 5.40
CA VAL A 101 -13.74 -17.30 6.65
C VAL A 101 -14.69 -16.11 6.57
N LYS A 102 -15.06 -15.53 7.71
CA LYS A 102 -15.78 -14.24 7.72
C LYS A 102 -14.88 -13.12 7.22
N ALA A 103 -15.45 -12.10 6.56
CA ALA A 103 -14.72 -10.96 5.99
C ALA A 103 -13.85 -10.22 7.02
N GLN A 104 -14.22 -10.23 8.30
CA GLN A 104 -13.37 -9.72 9.38
C GLN A 104 -12.00 -10.40 9.42
N LYS A 105 -11.90 -11.70 9.14
CA LYS A 105 -10.61 -12.42 9.10
C LYS A 105 -9.68 -11.91 8.00
N CYS A 106 -10.23 -11.38 6.91
CA CYS A 106 -9.42 -10.75 5.87
C CYS A 106 -8.70 -9.49 6.40
N ILE A 107 -9.36 -8.73 7.29
CA ILE A 107 -8.76 -7.54 7.92
C ILE A 107 -7.67 -7.97 8.92
N GLU A 108 -7.95 -9.01 9.72
CA GLU A 108 -6.97 -9.58 10.66
C GLU A 108 -5.71 -10.06 9.91
N ASP A 109 -5.89 -10.76 8.79
CA ASP A 109 -4.77 -11.23 7.96
C ASP A 109 -3.98 -10.07 7.35
N ALA A 110 -4.68 -9.03 6.88
CA ALA A 110 -4.03 -7.83 6.38
C ALA A 110 -3.20 -7.13 7.47
N ALA A 111 -3.72 -7.03 8.69
CA ALA A 111 -3.01 -6.47 9.82
C ALA A 111 -1.76 -7.29 10.18
N ALA A 112 -1.89 -8.62 10.22
CA ALA A 112 -0.77 -9.54 10.47
C ALA A 112 0.33 -9.40 9.41
N ALA A 113 -0.02 -9.27 8.11
CA ALA A 113 0.94 -9.07 7.04
C ALA A 113 1.66 -7.72 7.14
N VAL A 114 0.94 -6.65 7.51
CA VAL A 114 1.53 -5.33 7.76
C VAL A 114 2.48 -5.41 8.96
N ALA A 115 2.06 -6.02 10.06
CA ALA A 115 2.90 -6.18 11.25
C ALA A 115 4.14 -7.03 10.97
N TRP A 116 3.99 -8.12 10.20
CA TRP A 116 5.12 -8.92 9.74
C TRP A 116 6.12 -8.06 8.97
N THR A 117 5.64 -7.22 8.06
CA THR A 117 6.50 -6.33 7.25
C THR A 117 7.27 -5.36 8.14
N PHE A 118 6.64 -4.72 9.13
CA PHE A 118 7.33 -3.86 10.10
C PHE A 118 8.42 -4.59 10.87
N LYS A 119 8.17 -5.85 11.24
CA LYS A 119 9.12 -6.65 12.04
C LYS A 119 10.30 -7.18 11.21
N ASN A 120 10.14 -7.38 9.89
CA ASN A 120 11.09 -8.17 9.09
C ASN A 120 11.76 -7.42 7.93
N ILE A 121 11.17 -6.34 7.40
CA ILE A 121 11.66 -5.73 6.15
C ILE A 121 13.08 -5.17 6.25
N ALA A 122 13.55 -4.82 7.44
CA ALA A 122 14.92 -4.38 7.66
C ALA A 122 15.97 -5.46 7.31
N ALA A 123 15.62 -6.75 7.49
CA ALA A 123 16.49 -7.87 7.11
C ALA A 123 16.70 -7.96 5.58
N TYR A 124 15.76 -7.44 4.80
CA TYR A 124 15.83 -7.33 3.34
C TYR A 124 16.48 -6.00 2.88
N GLY A 125 16.79 -5.10 3.82
CA GLY A 125 17.40 -3.79 3.53
C GLY A 125 16.42 -2.62 3.50
N GLY A 126 15.13 -2.82 3.80
CA GLY A 126 14.13 -1.76 3.87
C GLY A 126 14.24 -0.86 5.09
N ASP A 127 13.67 0.34 5.01
CA ASP A 127 13.54 1.26 6.14
C ASP A 127 12.12 1.13 6.74
N ASN A 128 12.02 0.65 7.98
CA ASN A 128 10.75 0.48 8.69
C ASN A 128 9.95 1.78 8.86
N SER A 129 10.59 2.94 8.74
CA SER A 129 9.91 4.25 8.78
C SER A 129 9.30 4.65 7.43
N LEU A 130 9.50 3.85 6.37
CA LEU A 130 9.07 4.11 5.00
C LEU A 130 8.16 2.99 4.46
N ILE A 131 7.26 2.47 5.31
CA ILE A 131 6.26 1.46 4.92
C ILE A 131 4.99 2.16 4.50
N ILE A 132 4.57 1.95 3.25
CA ILE A 132 3.34 2.45 2.66
C ILE A 132 2.37 1.27 2.47
N VAL A 133 1.10 1.46 2.76
CA VAL A 133 0.06 0.43 2.57
C VAL A 133 -0.85 0.85 1.43
N SER A 134 -1.03 -0.05 0.48
CA SER A 134 -1.79 0.17 -0.75
C SER A 134 -2.54 -1.09 -1.17
N GLY A 135 -3.39 -0.96 -2.15
CA GLY A 135 -4.14 -2.07 -2.73
C GLY A 135 -5.23 -1.55 -3.65
N HIS A 136 -5.90 -2.47 -4.32
CA HIS A 136 -7.00 -2.15 -5.22
C HIS A 136 -8.33 -2.74 -4.71
N SER A 137 -9.43 -2.01 -4.84
CA SER A 137 -10.77 -2.49 -4.52
C SER A 137 -10.87 -3.05 -3.08
N ALA A 138 -11.16 -4.34 -2.90
CA ALA A 138 -11.15 -5.00 -1.59
C ALA A 138 -9.80 -4.87 -0.88
N GLY A 139 -8.67 -4.93 -1.60
CA GLY A 139 -7.35 -4.70 -1.03
C GLY A 139 -7.14 -3.27 -0.55
N ALA A 140 -7.71 -2.28 -1.25
CA ALA A 140 -7.72 -0.89 -0.83
C ALA A 140 -8.55 -0.68 0.45
N TYR A 141 -9.68 -1.37 0.56
CA TYR A 141 -10.47 -1.41 1.79
C TYR A 141 -9.66 -1.96 2.97
N LEU A 142 -8.94 -3.08 2.77
CA LEU A 142 -8.06 -3.65 3.79
C LEU A 142 -6.97 -2.66 4.22
N ALA A 143 -6.34 -1.97 3.25
CA ALA A 143 -5.33 -0.95 3.52
C ALA A 143 -5.87 0.19 4.39
N LEU A 144 -7.09 0.66 4.10
CA LEU A 144 -7.74 1.70 4.89
C LEU A 144 -8.13 1.22 6.29
N MET A 145 -8.71 0.01 6.41
CA MET A 145 -9.09 -0.53 7.73
C MET A 145 -7.87 -0.65 8.63
N VAL A 146 -6.79 -1.25 8.15
CA VAL A 146 -5.56 -1.42 8.95
C VAL A 146 -4.90 -0.09 9.29
N GLY A 147 -4.92 0.89 8.36
CA GLY A 147 -4.27 2.18 8.57
C GLY A 147 -5.06 3.18 9.41
N LEU A 148 -6.39 3.08 9.44
CA LEU A 148 -7.25 4.05 10.13
C LEU A 148 -7.75 3.55 11.49
N ASP A 149 -8.17 2.29 11.59
CA ASP A 149 -8.56 1.71 12.87
C ASP A 149 -7.32 1.15 13.59
N LYS A 150 -6.85 1.92 14.56
CA LYS A 150 -5.62 1.59 15.33
C LYS A 150 -5.68 0.22 16.04
N LYS A 151 -6.87 -0.33 16.28
CA LYS A 151 -7.02 -1.59 17.02
C LYS A 151 -6.35 -2.77 16.32
N TRP A 152 -6.37 -2.80 14.97
CA TRP A 152 -5.88 -3.94 14.20
C TRP A 152 -4.39 -4.18 14.36
N LEU A 153 -3.57 -3.12 14.25
CA LEU A 153 -2.11 -3.23 14.41
C LEU A 153 -1.66 -3.25 15.88
N LYS A 154 -2.50 -2.72 16.78
CA LYS A 154 -2.18 -2.67 18.21
C LYS A 154 -1.99 -4.06 18.82
N THR A 155 -2.73 -5.07 18.35
CA THR A 155 -2.60 -6.46 18.79
C THR A 155 -1.21 -7.03 18.54
N ASP A 156 -0.53 -6.53 17.52
CA ASP A 156 0.85 -6.89 17.15
C ASP A 156 1.92 -5.94 17.69
N GLY A 157 1.51 -4.96 18.51
CA GLY A 157 2.40 -3.96 19.09
C GLY A 157 2.88 -2.90 18.11
N ILE A 158 2.17 -2.72 16.98
CA ILE A 158 2.50 -1.70 15.96
C ILE A 158 1.53 -0.54 16.08
N GLU A 159 2.09 0.67 16.13
CA GLU A 159 1.29 1.89 16.05
C GLU A 159 0.90 2.18 14.60
N ALA A 160 -0.40 2.29 14.30
CA ALA A 160 -0.90 2.56 12.93
C ALA A 160 -0.33 3.85 12.34
N ASN A 161 -0.01 4.84 13.18
CA ASN A 161 0.61 6.10 12.76
C ASN A 161 2.10 5.94 12.34
N SER A 162 2.70 4.77 12.53
CA SER A 162 4.02 4.44 12.00
C SER A 162 3.98 4.14 10.50
N ILE A 163 2.81 3.88 9.92
CA ILE A 163 2.63 3.77 8.48
C ILE A 163 3.00 5.11 7.84
N ALA A 164 3.88 5.08 6.84
CA ALA A 164 4.38 6.28 6.19
C ALA A 164 3.35 6.94 5.26
N GLY A 165 2.42 6.15 4.71
CA GLY A 165 1.32 6.63 3.88
C GLY A 165 0.34 5.53 3.50
N LEU A 166 -0.88 5.93 3.18
CA LEU A 166 -1.96 5.08 2.69
C LEU A 166 -2.32 5.50 1.26
N ILE A 167 -2.27 4.56 0.32
CA ILE A 167 -2.56 4.83 -1.10
C ILE A 167 -3.59 3.80 -1.61
N PRO A 168 -4.84 3.86 -1.17
CA PRO A 168 -5.89 2.97 -1.63
C PRO A 168 -6.39 3.37 -3.04
N LEU A 169 -6.56 2.36 -3.91
CA LEU A 169 -7.09 2.52 -5.26
C LEU A 169 -8.50 1.96 -5.33
N SER A 170 -9.48 2.81 -5.64
CA SER A 170 -10.91 2.45 -5.75
C SER A 170 -11.43 1.69 -4.53
N SER A 171 -11.18 2.24 -3.33
CA SER A 171 -11.59 1.62 -2.06
C SER A 171 -13.07 1.77 -1.78
N GLN A 172 -13.71 0.78 -1.15
CA GLN A 172 -14.89 1.06 -0.35
C GLN A 172 -14.49 1.79 0.94
N THR A 173 -15.25 2.81 1.30
CA THR A 173 -15.03 3.56 2.54
C THR A 173 -16.18 3.42 3.55
N ILE A 174 -17.32 2.94 3.09
CA ILE A 174 -18.41 2.42 3.94
C ILE A 174 -18.13 0.96 4.29
N THR A 175 -18.97 0.35 5.15
CA THR A 175 -18.87 -1.08 5.50
C THR A 175 -18.90 -1.94 4.25
N HIS A 176 -17.88 -2.79 4.07
CA HIS A 176 -17.67 -3.56 2.84
C HIS A 176 -18.89 -4.43 2.50
N PHE A 177 -19.21 -4.53 1.20
CA PHE A 177 -20.42 -5.23 0.74
C PHE A 177 -20.43 -6.71 1.19
N GLU A 178 -19.29 -7.40 1.27
CA GLU A 178 -19.23 -8.79 1.74
C GLU A 178 -19.62 -8.89 3.23
N ILE A 179 -19.24 -7.93 4.07
CA ILE A 179 -19.67 -7.87 5.47
C ILE A 179 -21.18 -7.58 5.56
N ARG A 180 -21.70 -6.69 4.71
CA ARG A 180 -23.15 -6.43 4.63
C ARG A 180 -23.91 -7.68 4.20
N LYS A 181 -23.42 -8.39 3.18
CA LYS A 181 -23.97 -9.66 2.72
C LYS A 181 -23.99 -10.74 3.81
N GLU A 182 -22.91 -10.90 4.58
CA GLU A 182 -22.85 -11.80 5.73
C GLU A 182 -23.94 -11.50 6.79
N ARG A 183 -24.41 -10.26 6.83
CA ARG A 183 -25.45 -9.77 7.75
C ARG A 183 -26.85 -9.71 7.13
N GLY A 184 -27.01 -10.14 5.87
CA GLY A 184 -28.26 -10.06 5.14
C GLY A 184 -28.67 -8.63 4.73
N ILE A 185 -27.73 -7.71 4.66
CA ILE A 185 -27.96 -6.31 4.28
C ILE A 185 -27.74 -6.16 2.77
N PRO A 186 -28.68 -5.56 2.02
CA PRO A 186 -28.54 -5.35 0.58
C PRO A 186 -27.34 -4.48 0.19
N ASP A 187 -26.77 -4.74 -0.99
CA ASP A 187 -25.64 -3.96 -1.52
C ASP A 187 -25.97 -2.47 -1.74
N THR A 188 -27.23 -2.15 -1.98
CA THR A 188 -27.74 -0.78 -2.16
C THR A 188 -27.98 -0.04 -0.85
N GLN A 189 -27.91 -0.72 0.31
CA GLN A 189 -28.07 -0.08 1.63
C GLN A 189 -26.71 0.32 2.19
N PRO A 190 -26.36 1.62 2.24
CA PRO A 190 -25.11 2.07 2.83
C PRO A 190 -25.14 1.89 4.37
N ILE A 191 -24.04 1.38 4.91
CA ILE A 191 -23.81 1.25 6.35
C ILE A 191 -22.45 1.83 6.68
N VAL A 192 -22.40 2.61 7.77
CA VAL A 192 -21.14 3.13 8.32
C VAL A 192 -21.07 2.71 9.79
N ASP A 193 -20.28 1.68 10.04
CA ASP A 193 -20.03 1.13 11.38
C ASP A 193 -18.53 0.84 11.57
N GLU A 194 -18.15 0.12 12.60
CA GLU A 194 -16.78 -0.22 12.95
C GLU A 194 -15.99 -0.94 11.83
N PHE A 195 -16.67 -1.48 10.81
CA PHE A 195 -16.07 -2.09 9.62
C PHE A 195 -16.04 -1.15 8.41
N ALA A 196 -16.35 0.12 8.61
CA ALA A 196 -16.25 1.15 7.59
C ALA A 196 -14.99 1.99 7.80
N PRO A 197 -14.07 2.12 6.84
CA PRO A 197 -12.96 3.07 6.95
C PRO A 197 -13.41 4.49 7.32
N LEU A 198 -14.56 4.92 6.82
CA LEU A 198 -15.16 6.22 7.08
C LEU A 198 -15.50 6.44 8.58
N TYR A 199 -15.80 5.39 9.33
CA TYR A 199 -16.04 5.46 10.76
C TYR A 199 -14.80 5.87 11.56
N HIS A 200 -13.60 5.57 11.01
CA HIS A 200 -12.31 5.76 11.68
C HIS A 200 -11.54 7.00 11.19
N VAL A 201 -12.22 7.98 10.56
CA VAL A 201 -11.57 9.23 10.15
C VAL A 201 -11.01 9.97 11.37
N ARG A 202 -9.77 10.44 11.26
CA ARG A 202 -9.05 11.08 12.36
C ARG A 202 -7.97 12.04 11.88
N ALA A 203 -7.70 13.08 12.66
CA ALA A 203 -6.73 14.12 12.30
C ALA A 203 -5.28 13.64 12.28
N ASP A 204 -4.94 12.64 13.09
CA ASP A 204 -3.59 12.09 13.25
C ASP A 204 -3.33 10.86 12.38
N ALA A 205 -4.16 10.59 11.36
CA ALA A 205 -3.96 9.48 10.43
C ALA A 205 -2.67 9.66 9.61
N PRO A 206 -2.10 8.56 9.04
CA PRO A 206 -1.03 8.65 8.05
C PRO A 206 -1.47 9.49 6.82
N PRO A 207 -0.52 10.09 6.07
CA PRO A 207 -0.80 10.71 4.78
C PRO A 207 -1.67 9.80 3.91
N LEU A 208 -2.71 10.34 3.30
CA LEU A 208 -3.73 9.58 2.58
C LEU A 208 -3.91 10.11 1.15
N LEU A 209 -3.61 9.27 0.17
CA LEU A 209 -3.94 9.53 -1.23
C LEU A 209 -5.02 8.55 -1.70
N LEU A 210 -6.24 9.03 -1.86
CA LEU A 210 -7.35 8.31 -2.44
C LEU A 210 -7.29 8.45 -3.97
N ILE A 211 -7.38 7.34 -4.71
CA ILE A 211 -7.46 7.35 -6.17
C ILE A 211 -8.67 6.52 -6.57
N THR A 212 -9.56 7.10 -7.38
CA THR A 212 -10.75 6.42 -7.93
C THR A 212 -10.74 6.48 -9.45
N GLY A 213 -11.49 5.61 -10.09
CA GLY A 213 -11.89 5.80 -11.47
C GLY A 213 -12.88 6.96 -11.63
N ASP A 214 -13.37 7.13 -12.85
CA ASP A 214 -14.38 8.09 -13.22
C ASP A 214 -15.71 7.78 -12.52
N ARG A 215 -16.34 8.77 -11.92
CA ARG A 215 -17.59 8.62 -11.16
C ARG A 215 -18.73 7.98 -11.93
N GLU A 216 -18.77 8.19 -13.24
CA GLU A 216 -19.81 7.65 -14.13
C GLU A 216 -19.50 6.20 -14.58
N LEU A 217 -18.23 5.74 -14.41
CA LEU A 217 -17.76 4.44 -14.88
C LEU A 217 -17.37 3.49 -13.76
N GLU A 218 -17.21 4.00 -12.52
CA GLU A 218 -16.89 3.22 -11.34
C GLU A 218 -18.07 2.36 -10.87
N MET A 219 -17.76 1.42 -9.98
CA MET A 219 -18.79 0.67 -9.25
C MET A 219 -19.68 1.62 -8.43
N LEU A 220 -20.92 1.22 -8.20
CA LEU A 220 -21.95 2.00 -7.50
C LEU A 220 -21.41 2.75 -6.27
N GLY A 221 -21.50 4.08 -6.30
CA GLY A 221 -21.17 4.95 -5.18
C GLY A 221 -19.68 5.02 -4.80
N ARG A 222 -18.79 4.37 -5.55
CA ARG A 222 -17.38 4.26 -5.19
C ARG A 222 -16.66 5.61 -5.15
N TYR A 223 -16.89 6.46 -6.13
CA TYR A 223 -16.35 7.81 -6.15
C TYR A 223 -16.93 8.64 -4.99
N GLU A 224 -18.24 8.61 -4.81
CA GLU A 224 -18.95 9.36 -3.77
C GLU A 224 -18.49 8.99 -2.36
N GLU A 225 -18.29 7.69 -2.10
CA GLU A 225 -17.74 7.19 -0.84
C GLU A 225 -16.36 7.82 -0.57
N ASN A 226 -15.46 7.80 -1.56
CA ASN A 226 -14.11 8.35 -1.42
C ASN A 226 -14.12 9.88 -1.32
N ALA A 227 -14.98 10.57 -2.08
CA ALA A 227 -15.14 12.01 -2.01
C ALA A 227 -15.67 12.45 -0.62
N TYR A 228 -16.66 11.71 -0.10
CA TYR A 228 -17.19 11.97 1.24
C TYR A 228 -16.12 11.70 2.33
N MET A 229 -15.37 10.61 2.21
CA MET A 229 -14.26 10.32 3.10
C MET A 229 -13.21 11.43 3.09
N ALA A 230 -12.78 11.88 1.91
CA ALA A 230 -11.83 13.00 1.79
C ALA A 230 -12.35 14.27 2.46
N ARG A 231 -13.65 14.56 2.33
CA ARG A 231 -14.30 15.67 3.01
C ARG A 231 -14.28 15.52 4.52
N MET A 232 -14.61 14.34 5.03
CA MET A 232 -14.63 14.06 6.47
C MET A 232 -13.23 14.11 7.08
N MET A 233 -12.22 13.55 6.41
CA MET A 233 -10.81 13.68 6.83
C MET A 233 -10.41 15.17 6.99
N LYS A 234 -10.77 16.01 6.01
CA LYS A 234 -10.52 17.45 6.09
C LYS A 234 -11.25 18.11 7.27
N LEU A 235 -12.52 17.76 7.52
CA LEU A 235 -13.32 18.32 8.61
C LEU A 235 -12.81 17.90 9.99
N THR A 236 -12.27 16.69 10.12
CA THR A 236 -11.61 16.23 11.36
C THR A 236 -10.24 16.87 11.58
N GLY A 237 -9.75 17.66 10.63
CA GLY A 237 -8.48 18.38 10.75
C GLY A 237 -7.28 17.68 10.13
N HIS A 238 -7.47 16.54 9.43
CA HIS A 238 -6.37 15.87 8.74
C HIS A 238 -5.81 16.74 7.60
N LYS A 239 -4.48 16.96 7.60
CA LYS A 239 -3.82 17.93 6.70
C LYS A 239 -3.27 17.32 5.40
N GLN A 240 -3.20 15.99 5.30
CA GLN A 240 -2.49 15.28 4.23
C GLN A 240 -3.43 14.28 3.54
N THR A 241 -4.65 14.69 3.22
CA THR A 241 -5.59 13.92 2.39
C THR A 241 -5.71 14.54 1.01
N THR A 242 -5.52 13.74 -0.02
CA THR A 242 -5.73 14.09 -1.43
C THR A 242 -6.64 13.05 -2.06
N LEU A 243 -7.50 13.47 -2.98
CA LEU A 243 -8.33 12.61 -3.81
C LEU A 243 -8.04 12.91 -5.28
N TYR A 244 -7.79 11.88 -6.07
CA TYR A 244 -7.75 11.94 -7.53
C TYR A 244 -8.85 11.08 -8.13
N GLU A 245 -9.51 11.63 -9.13
CA GLU A 245 -10.46 10.96 -10.01
C GLU A 245 -9.80 10.77 -11.38
N LEU A 246 -9.76 9.55 -11.88
CA LEU A 246 -9.20 9.22 -13.18
C LEU A 246 -10.32 9.19 -14.22
N GLN A 247 -10.58 10.32 -14.86
CA GLN A 247 -11.62 10.46 -15.87
C GLN A 247 -11.43 9.49 -17.04
N GLY A 248 -12.52 8.85 -17.46
CA GLY A 248 -12.53 7.88 -18.55
C GLY A 248 -12.08 6.46 -18.15
N PHE A 249 -11.72 6.22 -16.88
CA PHE A 249 -11.35 4.90 -16.39
C PHE A 249 -12.36 4.40 -15.36
N GLY A 250 -12.90 3.19 -15.57
CA GLY A 250 -13.77 2.53 -14.60
C GLY A 250 -12.99 1.86 -13.46
N HIS A 251 -13.61 0.87 -12.83
CA HIS A 251 -13.05 0.18 -11.66
C HIS A 251 -11.63 -0.42 -11.86
N ASN A 252 -11.31 -0.87 -13.08
CA ASN A 252 -10.01 -1.42 -13.45
C ASN A 252 -8.98 -0.33 -13.80
N MET A 253 -8.81 0.65 -12.90
CA MET A 253 -7.99 1.84 -13.09
C MET A 253 -6.56 1.73 -12.54
N THR A 254 -6.09 0.55 -12.19
CA THR A 254 -4.78 0.36 -11.53
C THR A 254 -3.62 0.81 -12.40
N GLU A 255 -3.57 0.40 -13.68
CA GLU A 255 -2.48 0.77 -14.59
C GLU A 255 -2.32 2.29 -14.76
N PRO A 256 -3.36 3.08 -15.08
CA PRO A 256 -3.25 4.54 -15.14
C PRO A 256 -3.00 5.19 -13.77
N ALA A 257 -3.30 4.53 -12.64
CA ALA A 257 -3.04 5.03 -11.30
C ALA A 257 -1.58 4.87 -10.86
N PHE A 258 -0.85 3.84 -11.32
CA PHE A 258 0.50 3.57 -10.82
C PHE A 258 1.49 4.73 -10.95
N PRO A 259 1.51 5.55 -12.00
CA PRO A 259 2.35 6.75 -12.03
C PRO A 259 2.09 7.71 -10.86
N LEU A 260 0.83 7.87 -10.44
CA LEU A 260 0.45 8.70 -9.29
C LEU A 260 0.89 8.05 -7.97
N VAL A 261 0.73 6.73 -7.85
CA VAL A 261 1.22 5.95 -6.69
C VAL A 261 2.73 6.12 -6.54
N VAL A 262 3.51 5.93 -7.62
CA VAL A 262 4.97 6.08 -7.61
C VAL A 262 5.38 7.49 -7.21
N LYS A 263 4.73 8.51 -7.77
CA LYS A 263 4.98 9.92 -7.43
C LYS A 263 4.72 10.20 -5.94
N GLU A 264 3.64 9.67 -5.39
CA GLU A 264 3.31 9.85 -3.98
C GLU A 264 4.30 9.15 -3.05
N ILE A 265 4.72 7.93 -3.39
CA ILE A 265 5.78 7.21 -2.65
C ILE A 265 7.06 8.05 -2.63
N GLN A 266 7.50 8.60 -3.77
CA GLN A 266 8.68 9.44 -3.86
C GLN A 266 8.54 10.72 -3.03
N ARG A 267 7.37 11.36 -3.02
CA ARG A 267 7.06 12.52 -2.18
C ARG A 267 7.19 12.18 -0.69
N ILE A 268 6.59 11.08 -0.24
CA ILE A 268 6.66 10.61 1.15
C ILE A 268 8.11 10.34 1.56
N VAL A 269 8.88 9.64 0.72
CA VAL A 269 10.29 9.34 0.98
C VAL A 269 11.12 10.63 1.10
N SER A 270 10.89 11.60 0.22
CA SER A 270 11.61 12.88 0.26
C SER A 270 11.32 13.67 1.54
N LEU A 271 10.05 13.78 1.92
CA LEU A 271 9.64 14.46 3.16
C LEU A 271 10.24 13.80 4.41
N LYS A 272 10.23 12.47 4.48
CA LYS A 272 10.80 11.74 5.62
C LYS A 272 12.33 11.91 5.72
N LYS A 273 13.03 12.03 4.58
CA LYS A 273 14.46 12.29 4.55
C LYS A 273 14.80 13.73 4.99
N GLU A 274 13.96 14.70 4.65
CA GLU A 274 14.12 16.09 5.09
C GLU A 274 13.96 16.24 6.61
N LEU A 275 12.99 15.52 7.20
CA LEU A 275 12.73 15.53 8.64
C LEU A 275 13.83 14.82 9.48
N LYS A 276 14.71 14.03 8.84
CA LYS A 276 15.84 13.36 9.50
C LYS A 276 17.13 14.18 9.46
N LYS A 277 17.15 15.30 8.72
CA LYS A 277 18.28 16.26 8.65
C LYS A 277 18.14 17.36 9.68
#